data_f6f6e9505f789539f37a69daf7fa2e87
#
_entry.id   f6f6e9505f789539f37a69daf7fa2e87
#
_cell.length_a   1.000
_cell.length_b   1.000
_cell.length_c   1.000
_cell.angle_alpha   90.00
_cell.angle_beta   90.00
_cell.angle_gamma   90.00
#
_symmetry.space_group_name_H-M   'P 1'
#
loop_
_entity.id
_entity.type
_entity.pdbx_description
1 polymer ?
#
loop_
_entity_poly.entity_id
_entity_poly.type
_entity_poly.pdbx_seq_one_letter_code
_entity_poly.pdbx_strand_id
1 'polypeptide(L)'
;TRQRAVLQIDKSKMELNVAQMNAKVHSAEVEVAQNNLEQRKILSPVNGIIAATYFQKGEWVNAGDVVARVVRMDTLQVEGFLNANEFNPHEIADRLVTVEIQLAGGQPLPVQGRIVFVSPLIQAGGKFRVSAEVENRREGGQWILNPGTGAAMTIHLEGKTQPRVGRSR
;
A
#
# COMPACT_ATOMS: atom_id res chain seq x y z
N THR A 1 42.23 33.26 -44.81
CA THR A 1 42.73 32.23 -43.84
C THR A 1 41.91 32.22 -42.54
N ARG A 2 41.54 33.36 -41.92
CA ARG A 2 40.70 33.42 -40.69
C ARG A 2 39.28 32.90 -40.91
N GLN A 3 38.62 33.24 -42.01
CA GLN A 3 37.25 32.76 -42.32
C GLN A 3 37.17 31.23 -42.47
N ARG A 4 38.17 30.61 -43.07
CA ARG A 4 38.23 29.13 -43.19
C ARG A 4 38.35 28.44 -41.82
N ALA A 5 39.10 29.04 -40.87
CA ALA A 5 39.23 28.49 -39.53
C ALA A 5 37.92 28.62 -38.74
N VAL A 6 37.21 29.71 -38.87
CA VAL A 6 35.90 29.90 -38.21
C VAL A 6 34.87 28.89 -38.73
N LEU A 7 34.76 28.72 -40.06
CA LEU A 7 33.87 27.73 -40.66
C LEU A 7 34.20 26.31 -40.23
N GLN A 8 35.50 25.97 -40.07
CA GLN A 8 35.92 24.65 -39.58
C GLN A 8 35.49 24.44 -38.14
N ILE A 9 35.62 25.46 -37.28
CA ILE A 9 35.18 25.40 -35.88
C ILE A 9 33.66 25.22 -35.79
N ASP A 10 32.90 25.97 -36.59
CA ASP A 10 31.44 25.87 -36.60
C ASP A 10 30.97 24.50 -37.11
N LYS A 11 31.64 23.95 -38.14
CA LYS A 11 31.36 22.60 -38.61
C LYS A 11 31.64 21.54 -37.54
N SER A 12 32.78 21.64 -36.84
CA SER A 12 33.13 20.70 -35.79
C SER A 12 32.16 20.80 -34.58
N LYS A 13 31.69 22.02 -34.26
CA LYS A 13 30.64 22.20 -33.23
C LYS A 13 29.32 21.56 -33.62
N MET A 14 28.92 21.69 -34.90
CA MET A 14 27.69 21.04 -35.40
C MET A 14 27.82 19.52 -35.35
N GLU A 15 28.95 18.97 -35.79
CA GLU A 15 29.25 17.54 -35.71
C GLU A 15 29.21 17.02 -34.26
N LEU A 16 29.78 17.77 -33.31
CA LEU A 16 29.74 17.46 -31.91
C LEU A 16 28.30 17.47 -31.35
N ASN A 17 27.52 18.48 -31.72
CA ASN A 17 26.12 18.57 -31.30
C ASN A 17 25.29 17.39 -31.86
N VAL A 18 25.49 17.04 -33.12
CA VAL A 18 24.82 15.88 -33.74
C VAL A 18 25.21 14.59 -33.03
N ALA A 19 26.51 14.40 -32.76
CA ALA A 19 26.96 13.23 -32.02
C ALA A 19 26.38 13.15 -30.60
N GLN A 20 26.28 14.30 -29.90
CA GLN A 20 25.65 14.37 -28.58
C GLN A 20 24.15 14.08 -28.65
N MET A 21 23.44 14.58 -29.66
CA MET A 21 22.03 14.26 -29.84
C MET A 21 21.83 12.77 -30.16
N ASN A 22 22.63 12.20 -31.03
CA ASN A 22 22.56 10.77 -31.31
C ASN A 22 22.83 9.92 -30.06
N ALA A 23 23.82 10.29 -29.25
CA ALA A 23 24.08 9.61 -27.99
C ALA A 23 22.89 9.67 -27.02
N LYS A 24 22.20 10.84 -26.96
CA LYS A 24 20.96 10.99 -26.16
C LYS A 24 19.82 10.13 -26.69
N VAL A 25 19.64 10.05 -28.01
CA VAL A 25 18.62 9.19 -28.62
C VAL A 25 18.89 7.73 -28.27
N HIS A 26 20.11 7.25 -28.46
CA HIS A 26 20.45 5.87 -28.13
C HIS A 26 20.33 5.56 -26.62
N SER A 27 20.67 6.51 -25.75
CA SER A 27 20.46 6.32 -24.32
C SER A 27 18.97 6.23 -23.96
N ALA A 28 18.11 7.03 -24.60
CA ALA A 28 16.67 6.93 -24.43
C ALA A 28 16.08 5.61 -24.96
N GLU A 29 16.58 5.11 -26.09
CA GLU A 29 16.20 3.79 -26.63
C GLU A 29 16.55 2.66 -25.66
N VAL A 30 17.74 2.71 -25.06
CA VAL A 30 18.16 1.74 -24.03
C VAL A 30 17.26 1.82 -22.80
N GLU A 31 16.92 3.03 -22.33
CA GLU A 31 16.02 3.24 -21.20
C GLU A 31 14.62 2.67 -21.47
N VAL A 32 14.08 2.91 -22.66
CA VAL A 32 12.78 2.35 -23.09
C VAL A 32 12.84 0.82 -23.11
N ALA A 33 13.92 0.24 -23.65
CA ALA A 33 14.08 -1.20 -23.68
C ALA A 33 14.19 -1.82 -22.27
N GLN A 34 14.90 -1.15 -21.37
CA GLN A 34 15.00 -1.56 -19.96
C GLN A 34 13.64 -1.48 -19.25
N ASN A 35 12.92 -0.38 -19.41
CA ASN A 35 11.58 -0.22 -18.84
C ASN A 35 10.62 -1.30 -19.36
N ASN A 36 10.67 -1.62 -20.66
CA ASN A 36 9.88 -2.69 -21.24
C ASN A 36 10.22 -4.06 -20.65
N LEU A 37 11.50 -4.31 -20.34
CA LEU A 37 11.94 -5.54 -19.68
C LEU A 37 11.47 -5.61 -18.22
N GLU A 38 11.54 -4.49 -17.50
CA GLU A 38 11.08 -4.41 -16.11
C GLU A 38 9.57 -4.60 -16.00
N GLN A 39 8.78 -4.04 -16.92
CA GLN A 39 7.33 -4.23 -16.97
C GLN A 39 6.89 -5.68 -17.19
N ARG A 40 7.81 -6.53 -17.72
CA ARG A 40 7.56 -7.98 -17.86
C ARG A 40 7.75 -8.75 -16.56
N LYS A 41 8.31 -8.13 -15.52
CA LYS A 41 8.46 -8.71 -14.19
C LYS A 41 7.32 -8.24 -13.29
N ILE A 42 6.44 -9.16 -12.95
CA ILE A 42 5.34 -8.88 -12.03
C ILE A 42 5.86 -9.08 -10.61
N LEU A 43 6.00 -7.98 -9.87
CA LEU A 43 6.44 -7.97 -8.48
C LEU A 43 5.28 -7.59 -7.56
N SER A 44 5.21 -8.23 -6.40
CA SER A 44 4.24 -7.85 -5.38
C SER A 44 4.63 -6.51 -4.74
N PRO A 45 3.76 -5.49 -4.72
CA PRO A 45 4.03 -4.22 -4.06
C PRO A 45 3.92 -4.30 -2.53
N VAL A 46 3.42 -5.40 -1.98
CA VAL A 46 3.16 -5.57 -0.55
C VAL A 46 3.71 -6.90 -0.04
N ASN A 47 4.04 -6.92 1.23
CA ASN A 47 4.36 -8.16 1.95
C ASN A 47 3.06 -8.87 2.33
N GLY A 48 2.87 -10.10 1.84
CA GLY A 48 1.63 -10.80 2.06
C GLY A 48 1.69 -12.27 1.65
N ILE A 49 0.52 -12.85 1.49
CA ILE A 49 0.33 -14.21 1.03
C ILE A 49 -0.40 -14.19 -0.30
N ILE A 50 0.01 -15.03 -1.24
CA ILE A 50 -0.72 -15.25 -2.48
C ILE A 50 -1.99 -16.04 -2.13
N ALA A 51 -3.13 -15.38 -2.22
CA ALA A 51 -4.43 -15.99 -1.93
C ALA A 51 -5.00 -16.76 -3.12
N ALA A 52 -4.68 -16.34 -4.34
CA ALA A 52 -5.08 -17.01 -5.56
C ALA A 52 -4.09 -16.72 -6.67
N THR A 53 -3.89 -17.69 -7.56
CA THR A 53 -3.14 -17.57 -8.81
C THR A 53 -4.09 -17.92 -9.94
N TYR A 54 -4.20 -17.06 -10.94
CA TYR A 54 -5.16 -17.22 -12.04
C TYR A 54 -4.52 -17.80 -13.31
N PHE A 55 -3.19 -17.74 -13.42
CA PHE A 55 -2.43 -18.26 -14.55
C PHE A 55 -1.37 -19.25 -14.09
N GLN A 56 -1.12 -20.23 -14.94
CA GLN A 56 -0.07 -21.23 -14.74
C GLN A 56 1.14 -20.91 -15.62
N LYS A 57 2.28 -21.52 -15.30
CA LYS A 57 3.49 -21.38 -16.09
C LYS A 57 3.28 -21.90 -17.52
N GLY A 58 3.52 -21.06 -18.51
CA GLY A 58 3.34 -21.37 -19.93
C GLY A 58 2.06 -20.80 -20.54
N GLU A 59 1.17 -20.23 -19.74
CA GLU A 59 -0.02 -19.56 -20.24
C GLU A 59 0.29 -18.15 -20.74
N TRP A 60 -0.48 -17.72 -21.71
CA TRP A 60 -0.36 -16.37 -22.26
C TRP A 60 -1.12 -15.38 -21.38
N VAL A 61 -0.45 -14.26 -21.05
CA VAL A 61 -1.00 -13.18 -20.21
C VAL A 61 -1.01 -11.89 -21.02
N ASN A 62 -2.15 -11.22 -21.06
CA ASN A 62 -2.27 -9.91 -21.70
C ASN A 62 -2.04 -8.79 -20.68
N ALA A 63 -1.72 -7.60 -21.19
CA ALA A 63 -1.65 -6.40 -20.35
C ALA A 63 -3.05 -6.09 -19.75
N GLY A 64 -3.11 -6.00 -18.44
CA GLY A 64 -4.37 -5.78 -17.69
C GLY A 64 -4.99 -7.02 -17.07
N ASP A 65 -4.48 -8.22 -17.39
CA ASP A 65 -4.97 -9.44 -16.77
C ASP A 65 -4.53 -9.55 -15.30
N VAL A 66 -5.43 -10.06 -14.46
CA VAL A 66 -5.16 -10.30 -13.03
C VAL A 66 -4.41 -11.62 -12.88
N VAL A 67 -3.10 -11.58 -12.63
CA VAL A 67 -2.25 -12.77 -12.55
C VAL A 67 -2.35 -13.48 -11.21
N ALA A 68 -2.34 -12.73 -10.12
CA ALA A 68 -2.42 -13.26 -8.76
C ALA A 68 -3.11 -12.28 -7.82
N ARG A 69 -3.73 -12.81 -6.77
CA ARG A 69 -4.28 -12.02 -5.68
C ARG A 69 -3.37 -12.16 -4.46
N VAL A 70 -2.77 -11.05 -4.07
CA VAL A 70 -1.94 -10.97 -2.86
C VAL A 70 -2.76 -10.32 -1.74
N VAL A 71 -2.77 -10.94 -0.58
CA VAL A 71 -3.41 -10.42 0.63
C VAL A 71 -2.32 -9.98 1.60
N ARG A 72 -2.38 -8.73 2.00
CA ARG A 72 -1.50 -8.17 3.01
C ARG A 72 -1.82 -8.80 4.36
N MET A 73 -0.81 -9.24 5.07
CA MET A 73 -0.99 -9.98 6.31
C MET A 73 -0.32 -9.36 7.53
N ASP A 74 0.57 -8.38 7.32
CA ASP A 74 1.27 -7.68 8.41
C ASP A 74 0.37 -6.79 9.24
N THR A 75 -0.65 -6.22 8.58
CA THR A 75 -1.61 -5.32 9.20
C THR A 75 -3.00 -5.69 8.71
N LEU A 76 -3.92 -5.90 9.62
CA LEU A 76 -5.31 -6.25 9.32
C LEU A 76 -6.25 -5.13 9.76
N GLN A 77 -7.34 -4.99 9.02
CA GLN A 77 -8.42 -4.07 9.38
C GLN A 77 -9.60 -4.85 9.96
N VAL A 78 -10.04 -4.41 11.14
CA VAL A 78 -11.24 -4.91 11.80
C VAL A 78 -12.35 -3.91 11.62
N GLU A 79 -13.42 -4.32 10.95
CA GLU A 79 -14.58 -3.47 10.70
C GLU A 79 -15.70 -3.76 11.70
N GLY A 80 -16.34 -2.70 12.18
CA GLY A 80 -17.48 -2.79 13.06
C GLY A 80 -18.49 -1.68 12.79
N PHE A 81 -19.67 -1.82 13.37
CA PHE A 81 -20.75 -0.82 13.28
C PHE A 81 -21.12 -0.32 14.66
N LEU A 82 -21.18 1.00 14.81
CA LEU A 82 -21.60 1.69 16.03
C LEU A 82 -22.92 2.42 15.80
N ASN A 83 -23.69 2.57 16.88
CA ASN A 83 -24.95 3.30 16.88
C ASN A 83 -24.66 4.81 17.01
N ALA A 84 -25.13 5.61 16.05
CA ALA A 84 -24.94 7.05 16.04
C ALA A 84 -25.74 7.79 17.14
N ASN A 85 -26.72 7.14 17.76
CA ASN A 85 -27.44 7.70 18.89
C ASN A 85 -26.65 7.58 20.21
N GLU A 86 -25.69 6.65 20.29
CA GLU A 86 -24.90 6.38 21.49
C GLU A 86 -23.49 6.97 21.39
N PHE A 87 -22.94 7.03 20.15
CA PHE A 87 -21.56 7.42 19.93
C PHE A 87 -21.46 8.51 18.87
N ASN A 88 -20.70 9.56 19.17
CA ASN A 88 -20.40 10.60 18.21
C ASN A 88 -19.18 10.18 17.34
N PRO A 89 -19.27 10.18 16.01
CA PRO A 89 -18.17 9.83 15.11
C PRO A 89 -16.86 10.57 15.39
N HIS A 90 -16.93 11.84 15.78
CA HIS A 90 -15.74 12.66 16.08
C HIS A 90 -15.02 12.26 17.38
N GLU A 91 -15.71 11.62 18.32
CA GLU A 91 -15.12 11.16 19.58
C GLU A 91 -14.41 9.82 19.45
N ILE A 92 -14.76 9.05 18.42
CA ILE A 92 -14.26 7.71 18.15
C ILE A 92 -12.96 7.74 17.32
N ALA A 93 -12.74 8.79 16.53
CA ALA A 93 -11.57 8.90 15.65
C ALA A 93 -10.25 8.83 16.46
N ASP A 94 -9.27 8.10 15.93
CA ASP A 94 -7.93 7.89 16.50
C ASP A 94 -7.88 7.25 17.91
N ARG A 95 -8.98 6.66 18.36
CA ARG A 95 -9.01 5.97 19.64
C ARG A 95 -8.29 4.64 19.61
N LEU A 96 -7.71 4.29 20.76
CA LEU A 96 -7.17 2.95 20.98
C LEU A 96 -8.33 1.98 21.18
N VAL A 97 -8.13 0.79 20.63
CA VAL A 97 -9.08 -0.31 20.73
C VAL A 97 -8.40 -1.59 21.19
N THR A 98 -9.13 -2.40 21.91
CA THR A 98 -8.76 -3.80 22.15
C THR A 98 -9.66 -4.66 21.28
N VAL A 99 -9.07 -5.44 20.41
CA VAL A 99 -9.76 -6.39 19.55
C VAL A 99 -9.57 -7.79 20.08
N GLU A 100 -10.65 -8.44 20.48
CA GLU A 100 -10.65 -9.84 20.91
C GLU A 100 -10.99 -10.71 19.71
N ILE A 101 -10.03 -11.48 19.26
CA ILE A 101 -10.16 -12.33 18.07
C ILE A 101 -10.45 -13.75 18.53
N GLN A 102 -11.54 -14.32 18.02
CA GLN A 102 -11.93 -15.68 18.30
C GLN A 102 -11.10 -16.66 17.46
N LEU A 103 -10.09 -17.27 18.09
CA LEU A 103 -9.30 -18.31 17.46
C LEU A 103 -9.95 -19.70 17.60
N ALA A 104 -9.68 -20.57 16.63
CA ALA A 104 -10.08 -21.96 16.72
C ALA A 104 -9.36 -22.62 17.92
N GLY A 105 -10.10 -22.95 18.97
CA GLY A 105 -9.53 -23.48 20.22
C GLY A 105 -10.04 -22.81 21.49
N GLY A 106 -10.86 -21.75 21.37
CA GLY A 106 -11.78 -21.30 22.41
C GLY A 106 -11.32 -20.16 23.31
N GLN A 107 -10.06 -19.74 23.31
CA GLN A 107 -9.66 -18.54 24.06
C GLN A 107 -9.52 -17.33 23.11
N PRO A 108 -10.21 -16.20 23.40
CA PRO A 108 -10.05 -14.99 22.61
C PRO A 108 -8.64 -14.41 22.81
N LEU A 109 -8.00 -14.04 21.70
CA LEU A 109 -6.70 -13.38 21.71
C LEU A 109 -6.94 -11.85 21.70
N PRO A 110 -6.59 -11.13 22.79
CA PRO A 110 -6.66 -9.68 22.80
C PRO A 110 -5.49 -9.08 22.03
N VAL A 111 -5.80 -8.25 21.05
CA VAL A 111 -4.83 -7.50 20.25
C VAL A 111 -5.16 -6.02 20.35
N GLN A 112 -4.15 -5.19 20.56
CA GLN A 112 -4.33 -3.74 20.56
C GLN A 112 -4.32 -3.21 19.14
N GLY A 113 -5.20 -2.25 18.89
CA GLY A 113 -5.32 -1.55 17.63
C GLY A 113 -5.68 -0.09 17.81
N ARG A 114 -5.88 0.58 16.69
CA ARG A 114 -6.31 1.98 16.65
C ARG A 114 -7.36 2.16 15.58
N ILE A 115 -8.36 3.01 15.85
CA ILE A 115 -9.33 3.44 14.85
C ILE A 115 -8.61 4.29 13.81
N VAL A 116 -8.66 3.84 12.55
CA VAL A 116 -8.05 4.52 11.40
C VAL A 116 -9.09 5.15 10.49
N PHE A 117 -10.33 4.69 10.58
CA PHE A 117 -11.41 5.22 9.76
C PHE A 117 -12.74 5.20 10.53
N VAL A 118 -13.45 6.30 10.43
CA VAL A 118 -14.83 6.46 10.92
C VAL A 118 -15.66 6.98 9.76
N SER A 119 -16.69 6.25 9.37
CA SER A 119 -17.57 6.65 8.26
C SER A 119 -18.38 7.89 8.65
N PRO A 120 -18.35 8.96 7.82
CA PRO A 120 -19.24 10.10 8.03
C PRO A 120 -20.70 9.80 7.66
N LEU A 121 -20.95 8.67 6.99
CA LEU A 121 -22.27 8.28 6.53
C LEU A 121 -22.96 7.40 7.57
N ILE A 122 -24.12 7.84 8.02
CA ILE A 122 -25.01 7.06 8.85
C ILE A 122 -25.92 6.24 7.92
N GLN A 123 -25.86 4.92 8.07
CA GLN A 123 -26.67 3.98 7.30
C GLN A 123 -28.08 3.88 7.83
N ALA A 124 -28.96 3.24 7.05
CA ALA A 124 -30.30 2.89 7.49
C ALA A 124 -30.23 2.06 8.79
N GLY A 125 -30.99 2.49 9.83
CA GLY A 125 -30.90 1.92 11.17
C GLY A 125 -29.97 2.67 12.14
N GLY A 126 -29.48 3.86 11.76
CA GLY A 126 -28.74 4.75 12.66
C GLY A 126 -27.32 4.27 13.00
N LYS A 127 -26.72 3.43 12.16
CA LYS A 127 -25.37 2.89 12.39
C LYS A 127 -24.35 3.50 11.45
N PHE A 128 -23.13 3.71 11.94
CA PHE A 128 -21.99 4.10 11.13
C PHE A 128 -20.84 3.09 11.26
N ARG A 129 -20.06 2.95 10.18
CA ARG A 129 -18.95 2.01 10.10
C ARG A 129 -17.69 2.62 10.70
N VAL A 130 -16.98 1.81 11.47
CA VAL A 130 -15.63 2.11 11.97
C VAL A 130 -14.68 1.02 11.54
N SER A 131 -13.43 1.39 11.28
CA SER A 131 -12.36 0.42 10.98
C SER A 131 -11.19 0.70 11.90
N ALA A 132 -10.74 -0.34 12.56
CA ALA A 132 -9.54 -0.33 13.38
C ALA A 132 -8.43 -1.10 12.69
N GLU A 133 -7.21 -0.61 12.78
CA GLU A 133 -6.02 -1.29 12.31
C GLU A 133 -5.36 -2.02 13.47
N VAL A 134 -5.02 -3.30 13.25
CA VAL A 134 -4.33 -4.16 14.19
C VAL A 134 -3.09 -4.75 13.54
N GLU A 135 -1.99 -4.81 14.26
CA GLU A 135 -0.77 -5.46 13.80
C GLU A 135 -0.91 -6.97 13.96
N ASN A 136 -0.56 -7.68 12.90
CA ASN A 136 -0.51 -9.13 12.90
C ASN A 136 0.91 -9.62 13.16
N ARG A 137 1.03 -10.73 13.86
CA ARG A 137 2.31 -11.33 14.22
C ARG A 137 2.45 -12.71 13.61
N ARG A 138 3.70 -13.14 13.46
CA ARG A 138 4.01 -14.52 13.08
C ARG A 138 4.45 -15.31 14.30
N GLU A 139 3.90 -16.51 14.44
CA GLU A 139 4.32 -17.48 15.44
C GLU A 139 4.61 -18.79 14.72
N GLY A 140 5.78 -19.39 14.95
CA GLY A 140 6.20 -20.58 14.23
C GLY A 140 6.27 -20.44 12.69
N GLY A 141 6.47 -19.22 12.17
CA GLY A 141 6.48 -18.94 10.74
C GLY A 141 5.11 -18.72 10.10
N GLN A 142 4.03 -18.92 10.84
CA GLN A 142 2.65 -18.72 10.39
C GLN A 142 2.06 -17.44 10.97
N TRP A 143 1.12 -16.81 10.24
CA TRP A 143 0.38 -15.67 10.72
C TRP A 143 -0.66 -16.13 11.76
N ILE A 144 -0.74 -15.41 12.88
CA ILE A 144 -1.68 -15.73 13.96
C ILE A 144 -3.10 -15.37 13.55
N LEU A 145 -3.25 -14.21 12.90
CA LEU A 145 -4.56 -13.68 12.49
C LEU A 145 -4.79 -13.95 11.02
N ASN A 146 -5.98 -14.43 10.71
CA ASN A 146 -6.41 -14.64 9.32
C ASN A 146 -7.58 -13.71 8.99
N PRO A 147 -7.59 -13.11 7.78
CA PRO A 147 -8.75 -12.36 7.30
C PRO A 147 -10.01 -13.23 7.29
N GLY A 148 -11.14 -12.65 7.69
CA GLY A 148 -12.42 -13.36 7.78
C GLY A 148 -12.69 -14.00 9.14
N THR A 149 -11.77 -13.91 10.09
CA THR A 149 -12.01 -14.35 11.47
C THR A 149 -12.94 -13.35 12.18
N GLY A 150 -13.90 -13.88 12.96
CA GLY A 150 -14.77 -13.06 13.80
C GLY A 150 -14.00 -12.39 14.94
N ALA A 151 -14.31 -11.12 15.21
CA ALA A 151 -13.66 -10.35 16.26
C ALA A 151 -14.66 -9.46 16.98
N ALA A 152 -14.44 -9.23 18.28
CA ALA A 152 -15.12 -8.22 19.06
C ALA A 152 -14.19 -7.04 19.33
N MET A 153 -14.64 -5.81 19.13
CA MET A 153 -13.84 -4.61 19.29
C MET A 153 -14.37 -3.78 20.45
N THR A 154 -13.52 -3.53 21.43
CA THR A 154 -13.77 -2.63 22.55
C THR A 154 -13.00 -1.33 22.35
N ILE A 155 -13.71 -0.21 22.29
CA ILE A 155 -13.15 1.13 22.07
C ILE A 155 -12.93 1.80 23.42
N HIS A 156 -11.70 2.28 23.66
CA HIS A 156 -11.36 3.02 24.87
C HIS A 156 -11.65 4.51 24.68
N LEU A 157 -12.68 5.00 25.32
CA LEU A 157 -13.08 6.42 25.23
C LEU A 157 -12.18 7.33 26.07
N GLU A 158 -11.48 6.77 27.05
CA GLU A 158 -10.51 7.49 27.90
C GLU A 158 -9.10 7.40 27.27
N GLY A 159 -8.47 8.58 27.03
CA GLY A 159 -7.10 8.66 26.49
C GLY A 159 -7.01 9.08 25.04
N LYS A 160 -7.11 10.38 24.76
CA LYS A 160 -6.59 10.96 23.52
C LYS A 160 -5.06 10.86 23.57
N THR A 161 -4.45 10.08 22.68
CA THR A 161 -3.01 10.15 22.46
C THR A 161 -2.71 11.54 21.93
N GLN A 162 -1.98 12.37 22.68
CA GLN A 162 -1.51 13.67 22.23
C GLN A 162 -0.66 13.46 20.94
N PRO A 163 -0.88 14.27 19.91
CA PRO A 163 -0.01 14.23 18.75
C PRO A 163 1.41 14.59 19.21
N ARG A 164 2.39 13.79 18.84
CA ARG A 164 3.80 14.12 19.00
C ARG A 164 4.07 15.40 18.19
N VAL A 165 4.10 16.53 18.87
CA VAL A 165 4.61 17.78 18.30
C VAL A 165 6.10 17.56 18.05
N GLY A 166 6.45 17.35 16.79
CA GLY A 166 7.85 17.33 16.36
C GLY A 166 8.47 18.68 16.66
N ARG A 167 9.40 18.71 17.63
CA ARG A 167 10.30 19.85 17.80
C ARG A 167 11.24 19.88 16.58
N SER A 168 10.98 20.82 15.68
CA SER A 168 12.00 21.28 14.71
C SER A 168 13.07 22.04 15.49
N ARG A 169 14.28 21.59 15.34
CA ARG A 169 15.50 22.37 15.52
C ARG A 169 16.09 22.67 14.16
#